data_92b57d6b0258d3adeea29139a338ad02
#
_entry.id   92b57d6b0258d3adeea29139a338ad02
#
_cell.length_a   1.000
_cell.length_b   1.000
_cell.length_c   1.000
_cell.angle_alpha   90.00
_cell.angle_beta   90.00
_cell.angle_gamma   90.00
#
_symmetry.space_group_name_H-M   'P 1'
#
loop_
_entity.id
_entity.type
_entity.pdbx_description
1 polymer ?
#
loop_
_entity_poly.entity_id
_entity_poly.type
_entity_poly.pdbx_seq_one_letter_code
_entity_poly.pdbx_strand_id
1 'polypeptide(L)'
;MLNSLVEASLRYKFLVIVAFLVVAFLGVRAINTVPIDAFPDVTPVQVNIYTESPGLAAEDVEQLLTFPIESGMAGLPGVEQIRSVSLFGLSYVSVYFEDDVDIYFARRLVMERLQEVADRIPEGYGTPEMGPNSSGLGQVFWYTIERADEALANSITDMDLRTVQDWSVRLILRTAPGVDDVLSWGGQERQFQVVIDPLRLIKFGLSYQEVIGVIEANNRQVGGQYVDLGPEQYLVRGLNR
;
A
#
# COMPACT_ATOMS: atom_id res chain seq x y z
N MET A 1 56.37 2.77 -28.47
CA MET A 1 55.16 3.30 -27.83
C MET A 1 55.36 3.63 -26.34
N LEU A 2 55.90 2.73 -25.49
CA LEU A 2 56.13 3.03 -24.07
C LEU A 2 57.09 4.21 -23.85
N ASN A 3 58.23 4.25 -24.55
CA ASN A 3 59.20 5.33 -24.41
C ASN A 3 58.65 6.72 -24.82
N SER A 4 57.83 6.76 -25.87
CA SER A 4 57.19 8.01 -26.27
C SER A 4 56.15 8.51 -25.28
N LEU A 5 55.48 7.60 -24.56
CA LEU A 5 54.54 7.92 -23.50
C LEU A 5 55.24 8.48 -22.26
N VAL A 6 56.39 7.87 -21.91
CA VAL A 6 57.23 8.36 -20.81
C VAL A 6 57.83 9.72 -21.07
N GLU A 7 58.38 9.94 -22.30
CA GLU A 7 58.90 11.24 -22.71
C GLU A 7 57.82 12.35 -22.71
N ALA A 8 56.62 12.01 -23.21
CA ALA A 8 55.49 12.92 -23.21
C ALA A 8 55.07 13.29 -21.78
N SER A 9 55.03 12.31 -20.88
CA SER A 9 54.67 12.51 -19.45
C SER A 9 55.67 13.39 -18.72
N LEU A 10 56.96 13.19 -18.99
CA LEU A 10 58.01 14.04 -18.41
C LEU A 10 58.03 15.44 -19.00
N ARG A 11 57.73 15.58 -20.28
CA ARG A 11 57.64 16.87 -20.96
C ARG A 11 56.46 17.71 -20.47
N TYR A 12 55.31 17.06 -20.23
CA TYR A 12 54.07 17.71 -19.78
C TYR A 12 53.72 17.40 -18.32
N LYS A 13 54.75 17.33 -17.46
CA LYS A 13 54.59 16.92 -16.04
C LYS A 13 53.48 17.66 -15.30
N PHE A 14 53.24 18.93 -15.57
CA PHE A 14 52.19 19.73 -14.94
C PHE A 14 50.77 19.21 -15.33
N LEU A 15 50.60 18.88 -16.59
CA LEU A 15 49.33 18.36 -17.11
C LEU A 15 49.03 16.97 -16.54
N VAL A 16 50.06 16.15 -16.38
CA VAL A 16 49.93 14.82 -15.76
C VAL A 16 49.54 14.92 -14.28
N ILE A 17 50.16 15.85 -13.54
CA ILE A 17 49.81 16.09 -12.13
C ILE A 17 48.38 16.61 -11.99
N VAL A 18 47.96 17.54 -12.84
CA VAL A 18 46.59 18.05 -12.82
C VAL A 18 45.58 16.90 -13.16
N ALA A 19 45.87 16.12 -14.18
CA ALA A 19 45.03 14.96 -14.53
C ALA A 19 44.94 13.96 -13.39
N PHE A 20 46.05 13.67 -12.72
CA PHE A 20 46.05 12.80 -11.54
C PHE A 20 45.20 13.37 -10.39
N LEU A 21 45.32 14.67 -10.10
CA LEU A 21 44.51 15.32 -9.05
C LEU A 21 43.03 15.31 -9.38
N VAL A 22 42.65 15.51 -10.66
CA VAL A 22 41.25 15.40 -11.10
C VAL A 22 40.71 13.99 -10.90
N VAL A 23 41.47 12.97 -11.32
CA VAL A 23 41.07 11.56 -11.14
C VAL A 23 40.98 11.22 -9.68
N ALA A 24 41.94 11.63 -8.85
CA ALA A 24 41.90 11.41 -7.40
C ALA A 24 40.69 12.09 -6.75
N PHE A 25 40.38 13.32 -7.14
CA PHE A 25 39.19 14.06 -6.65
C PHE A 25 37.89 13.34 -7.06
N LEU A 26 37.76 12.90 -8.31
CA LEU A 26 36.61 12.14 -8.79
C LEU A 26 36.50 10.80 -8.07
N GLY A 27 37.62 10.13 -7.80
CA GLY A 27 37.67 8.88 -7.02
C GLY A 27 37.14 9.06 -5.60
N VAL A 28 37.63 10.09 -4.89
CA VAL A 28 37.15 10.41 -3.53
C VAL A 28 35.66 10.75 -3.54
N ARG A 29 35.22 11.53 -4.53
CA ARG A 29 33.79 11.83 -4.68
C ARG A 29 32.96 10.57 -4.95
N ALA A 30 33.42 9.68 -5.82
CA ALA A 30 32.75 8.44 -6.14
C ALA A 30 32.59 7.53 -4.90
N ILE A 31 33.67 7.40 -4.09
CA ILE A 31 33.61 6.62 -2.83
C ILE A 31 32.55 7.15 -1.87
N ASN A 32 32.42 8.46 -1.75
CA ASN A 32 31.44 9.09 -0.86
C ASN A 32 29.99 9.07 -1.40
N THR A 33 29.80 8.79 -2.70
CA THR A 33 28.49 8.77 -3.34
C THR A 33 27.99 7.36 -3.67
N VAL A 34 28.85 6.36 -3.60
CA VAL A 34 28.43 4.95 -3.78
C VAL A 34 27.56 4.54 -2.59
N PRO A 35 26.29 4.20 -2.79
CA PRO A 35 25.48 3.61 -1.75
C PRO A 35 26.10 2.26 -1.36
N ILE A 36 26.39 2.11 -0.07
CA ILE A 36 26.90 0.85 0.48
C ILE A 36 25.74 0.23 1.25
N ASP A 37 25.06 -0.71 0.61
CA ASP A 37 24.06 -1.52 1.28
C ASP A 37 24.75 -2.66 2.03
N ALA A 38 24.36 -2.88 3.28
CA ALA A 38 24.88 -3.98 4.09
C ALA A 38 24.52 -5.34 3.49
N PHE A 39 23.41 -5.42 2.79
CA PHE A 39 22.97 -6.57 2.00
C PHE A 39 22.54 -6.05 0.61
N PRO A 40 23.03 -6.68 -0.48
CA PRO A 40 22.56 -6.32 -1.80
C PRO A 40 21.04 -6.59 -1.90
N ASP A 41 20.28 -5.62 -2.38
CA ASP A 41 18.87 -5.85 -2.67
C ASP A 41 18.76 -6.67 -3.96
N VAL A 42 18.46 -7.94 -3.78
CA VAL A 42 18.22 -8.92 -4.86
C VAL A 42 16.73 -9.15 -5.07
N THR A 43 15.89 -8.27 -4.55
CA THR A 43 14.45 -8.38 -4.69
C THR A 43 14.07 -8.08 -6.13
N PRO A 44 13.38 -9.00 -6.83
CA PRO A 44 12.92 -8.75 -8.18
C PRO A 44 11.92 -7.59 -8.20
N VAL A 45 11.84 -6.89 -9.33
CA VAL A 45 10.82 -5.86 -9.53
C VAL A 45 9.46 -6.53 -9.57
N GLN A 46 8.65 -6.37 -8.54
CA GLN A 46 7.35 -7.03 -8.41
C GLN A 46 6.25 -6.07 -7.93
N VAL A 47 5.06 -6.31 -8.43
CA VAL A 47 3.85 -5.62 -7.99
C VAL A 47 2.87 -6.68 -7.47
N ASN A 48 2.43 -6.49 -6.23
CA ASN A 48 1.52 -7.41 -5.56
C ASN A 48 0.09 -6.84 -5.58
N ILE A 49 -0.87 -7.71 -5.83
CA ILE A 49 -2.30 -7.38 -5.89
C ILE A 49 -3.02 -8.28 -4.89
N TYR A 50 -3.84 -7.70 -4.04
CA TYR A 50 -4.64 -8.39 -3.04
C TYR A 50 -6.12 -8.16 -3.34
N THR A 51 -6.93 -9.19 -3.15
CA THR A 51 -8.39 -9.05 -3.21
C THR A 51 -8.99 -9.87 -2.09
N GLU A 52 -9.58 -9.18 -1.12
CA GLU A 52 -10.27 -9.81 -0.01
C GLU A 52 -11.74 -10.05 -0.34
N SER A 53 -12.20 -11.29 -0.14
CA SER A 53 -13.58 -11.71 -0.32
C SER A 53 -14.00 -12.65 0.82
N PRO A 54 -14.30 -12.11 2.00
CA PRO A 54 -14.61 -12.91 3.17
C PRO A 54 -15.75 -13.90 2.93
N GLY A 55 -15.51 -15.18 3.25
CA GLY A 55 -16.49 -16.25 3.12
C GLY A 55 -16.44 -17.03 1.79
N LEU A 56 -15.63 -16.64 0.84
CA LEU A 56 -15.49 -17.35 -0.44
C LEU A 56 -14.49 -18.52 -0.30
N ALA A 57 -14.84 -19.69 -0.84
CA ALA A 57 -13.95 -20.84 -0.89
C ALA A 57 -12.75 -20.56 -1.84
N ALA A 58 -11.61 -21.21 -1.59
CA ALA A 58 -10.40 -20.97 -2.38
C ALA A 58 -10.58 -21.23 -3.89
N GLU A 59 -11.39 -22.22 -4.27
CA GLU A 59 -11.71 -22.53 -5.66
C GLU A 59 -12.56 -21.44 -6.33
N ASP A 60 -13.52 -20.88 -5.59
CA ASP A 60 -14.34 -19.76 -6.08
C ASP A 60 -13.51 -18.47 -6.16
N VAL A 61 -12.58 -18.24 -5.19
CA VAL A 61 -11.62 -17.15 -5.23
C VAL A 61 -10.74 -17.23 -6.48
N GLU A 62 -10.28 -18.44 -6.83
CA GLU A 62 -9.48 -18.65 -8.03
C GLU A 62 -10.26 -18.29 -9.30
N GLN A 63 -11.48 -18.78 -9.42
CA GLN A 63 -12.28 -18.57 -10.64
C GLN A 63 -12.79 -17.14 -10.80
N LEU A 64 -13.26 -16.53 -9.71
CA LEU A 64 -13.96 -15.24 -9.74
C LEU A 64 -13.01 -14.04 -9.58
N LEU A 65 -11.89 -14.23 -8.91
CA LEU A 65 -10.97 -13.13 -8.58
C LEU A 65 -9.59 -13.33 -9.20
N THR A 66 -8.93 -14.46 -8.90
CA THR A 66 -7.53 -14.66 -9.27
C THR A 66 -7.35 -14.77 -10.78
N PHE A 67 -8.13 -15.61 -11.44
CA PHE A 67 -8.02 -15.83 -12.88
C PHE A 67 -8.33 -14.57 -13.72
N PRO A 68 -9.38 -13.76 -13.44
CA PRO A 68 -9.58 -12.49 -14.12
C PRO A 68 -8.41 -11.52 -13.96
N ILE A 69 -7.80 -11.45 -12.76
CA ILE A 69 -6.65 -10.58 -12.49
C ILE A 69 -5.42 -11.08 -13.27
N GLU A 70 -5.08 -12.37 -13.19
CA GLU A 70 -3.98 -12.96 -13.95
C GLU A 70 -4.12 -12.72 -15.45
N SER A 71 -5.31 -13.03 -15.98
CA SER A 71 -5.62 -12.84 -17.40
C SER A 71 -5.49 -11.37 -17.82
N GLY A 72 -5.85 -10.45 -16.94
CA GLY A 72 -5.72 -9.02 -17.18
C GLY A 72 -4.27 -8.53 -17.15
N MET A 73 -3.43 -9.11 -16.31
CA MET A 73 -2.02 -8.76 -16.18
C MET A 73 -1.16 -9.43 -17.27
N ALA A 74 -1.66 -10.51 -17.88
CA ALA A 74 -0.96 -11.17 -18.96
C ALA A 74 -0.77 -10.24 -20.17
N GLY A 75 0.47 -10.20 -20.70
CA GLY A 75 0.81 -9.38 -21.87
C GLY A 75 1.14 -7.92 -21.57
N LEU A 76 1.29 -7.53 -20.30
CA LEU A 76 1.89 -6.24 -19.96
C LEU A 76 3.37 -6.22 -20.38
N PRO A 77 3.86 -5.10 -20.91
CA PRO A 77 5.25 -4.97 -21.31
C PRO A 77 6.20 -5.12 -20.10
N GLY A 78 7.28 -5.87 -20.28
CA GLY A 78 8.29 -6.12 -19.24
C GLY A 78 7.87 -7.11 -18.17
N VAL A 79 6.72 -7.78 -18.29
CA VAL A 79 6.33 -8.85 -17.36
C VAL A 79 7.05 -10.14 -17.73
N GLU A 80 7.82 -10.66 -16.78
CA GLU A 80 8.52 -11.92 -16.90
C GLU A 80 7.66 -13.10 -16.42
N GLN A 81 7.00 -12.94 -15.28
CA GLN A 81 6.21 -14.00 -14.68
C GLN A 81 5.04 -13.44 -13.85
N ILE A 82 3.94 -14.19 -13.81
CA ILE A 82 2.83 -13.96 -12.90
C ILE A 82 2.69 -15.20 -12.00
N ARG A 83 2.58 -14.97 -10.70
CA ARG A 83 2.31 -16.02 -9.69
C ARG A 83 1.13 -15.62 -8.86
N SER A 84 0.31 -16.58 -8.53
CA SER A 84 -0.86 -16.34 -7.70
C SER A 84 -1.03 -17.40 -6.61
N VAL A 85 -1.76 -17.03 -5.59
CA VAL A 85 -2.20 -17.91 -4.52
C VAL A 85 -3.65 -17.57 -4.18
N SER A 86 -4.52 -18.54 -4.29
CA SER A 86 -5.93 -18.44 -3.91
C SER A 86 -6.13 -19.13 -2.57
N LEU A 87 -6.52 -18.37 -1.56
CA LEU A 87 -6.82 -18.84 -0.21
C LEU A 87 -8.31 -18.63 0.09
N PHE A 88 -8.79 -19.19 1.21
CA PHE A 88 -10.13 -18.92 1.68
C PHE A 88 -10.30 -17.41 1.94
N GLY A 89 -11.15 -16.77 1.16
CA GLY A 89 -11.44 -15.34 1.28
C GLY A 89 -10.35 -14.37 0.81
N LEU A 90 -9.27 -14.85 0.17
CA LEU A 90 -8.16 -14.00 -0.25
C LEU A 90 -7.55 -14.47 -1.58
N SER A 91 -7.49 -13.58 -2.55
CA SER A 91 -6.67 -13.71 -3.76
C SER A 91 -5.41 -12.88 -3.61
N TYR A 92 -4.27 -13.47 -3.93
CA TYR A 92 -2.97 -12.82 -3.96
C TYR A 92 -2.29 -13.08 -5.30
N VAL A 93 -2.01 -12.03 -6.05
CA VAL A 93 -1.36 -12.11 -7.37
C VAL A 93 -0.11 -11.26 -7.36
N SER A 94 1.04 -11.87 -7.67
CA SER A 94 2.33 -11.20 -7.81
C SER A 94 2.71 -11.14 -9.30
N VAL A 95 2.93 -9.95 -9.80
CA VAL A 95 3.39 -9.69 -11.16
C VAL A 95 4.88 -9.33 -11.09
N TYR A 96 5.72 -10.19 -11.65
CA TYR A 96 7.17 -10.01 -11.72
C TYR A 96 7.55 -9.38 -13.03
N PHE A 97 8.38 -8.36 -12.98
CA PHE A 97 8.90 -7.64 -14.12
C PHE A 97 10.39 -7.91 -14.30
N GLU A 98 10.92 -7.65 -15.48
CA GLU A 98 12.34 -7.68 -15.78
C GLU A 98 13.09 -6.69 -14.84
N ASP A 99 14.33 -7.03 -14.50
CA ASP A 99 15.13 -6.28 -13.51
C ASP A 99 15.44 -4.82 -13.91
N ASP A 100 15.39 -4.50 -15.20
CA ASP A 100 15.63 -3.17 -15.75
C ASP A 100 14.39 -2.26 -15.78
N VAL A 101 13.22 -2.80 -15.42
CA VAL A 101 11.96 -2.07 -15.39
C VAL A 101 11.89 -1.21 -14.13
N ASP A 102 11.58 0.08 -14.31
CA ASP A 102 11.33 0.98 -13.17
C ASP A 102 10.05 0.56 -12.41
N ILE A 103 10.17 0.39 -11.09
CA ILE A 103 9.05 -0.07 -10.24
C ILE A 103 7.84 0.85 -10.30
N TYR A 104 8.03 2.17 -10.42
CA TYR A 104 6.91 3.11 -10.52
C TYR A 104 6.23 3.04 -11.88
N PHE A 105 6.99 2.71 -12.92
CA PHE A 105 6.42 2.42 -14.24
C PHE A 105 5.60 1.13 -14.20
N ALA A 106 6.15 0.05 -13.63
CA ALA A 106 5.45 -1.23 -13.45
C ALA A 106 4.13 -1.06 -12.68
N ARG A 107 4.16 -0.34 -11.55
CA ARG A 107 2.97 -0.05 -10.73
C ARG A 107 1.92 0.73 -11.48
N ARG A 108 2.32 1.67 -12.34
CA ARG A 108 1.39 2.45 -13.17
C ARG A 108 0.68 1.58 -14.19
N LEU A 109 1.41 0.72 -14.88
CA LEU A 109 0.84 -0.25 -15.83
C LEU A 109 -0.15 -1.20 -15.15
N VAL A 110 0.25 -1.75 -13.99
CA VAL A 110 -0.61 -2.64 -13.21
C VAL A 110 -1.87 -1.91 -12.75
N MET A 111 -1.75 -0.68 -12.25
CA MET A 111 -2.91 0.10 -11.81
C MET A 111 -3.89 0.39 -12.96
N GLU A 112 -3.39 0.78 -14.12
CA GLU A 112 -4.21 1.02 -15.31
C GLU A 112 -4.97 -0.25 -15.71
N ARG A 113 -4.27 -1.37 -15.78
CA ARG A 113 -4.87 -2.65 -16.12
C ARG A 113 -5.83 -3.16 -15.05
N LEU A 114 -5.52 -2.91 -13.78
CA LEU A 114 -6.34 -3.33 -12.65
C LEU A 114 -7.72 -2.65 -12.66
N GLN A 115 -7.81 -1.40 -13.10
CA GLN A 115 -9.08 -0.70 -13.27
C GLN A 115 -9.96 -1.37 -14.34
N GLU A 116 -9.37 -1.81 -15.46
CA GLU A 116 -10.11 -2.54 -16.49
C GLU A 116 -10.59 -3.92 -16.00
N VAL A 117 -9.79 -4.57 -15.14
CA VAL A 117 -10.11 -5.89 -14.58
C VAL A 117 -11.16 -5.79 -13.49
N ALA A 118 -11.16 -4.73 -12.69
CA ALA A 118 -12.10 -4.52 -11.60
C ALA A 118 -13.57 -4.57 -12.11
N ASP A 119 -13.82 -4.06 -13.31
CA ASP A 119 -15.15 -4.11 -13.94
C ASP A 119 -15.60 -5.53 -14.36
N ARG A 120 -14.67 -6.49 -14.40
CA ARG A 120 -14.96 -7.90 -14.73
C ARG A 120 -15.25 -8.74 -13.49
N ILE A 121 -14.90 -8.26 -12.32
CA ILE A 121 -15.17 -8.93 -11.04
C ILE A 121 -16.63 -8.65 -10.67
N PRO A 122 -17.43 -9.69 -10.34
CA PRO A 122 -18.81 -9.47 -9.95
C PRO A 122 -18.94 -8.61 -8.70
N GLU A 123 -19.95 -7.75 -8.64
CA GLU A 123 -20.22 -6.92 -7.47
C GLU A 123 -20.42 -7.77 -6.20
N GLY A 124 -19.82 -7.33 -5.10
CA GLY A 124 -19.92 -8.00 -3.79
C GLY A 124 -18.83 -9.01 -3.49
N TYR A 125 -17.94 -9.31 -4.44
CA TYR A 125 -16.83 -10.26 -4.24
C TYR A 125 -15.47 -9.62 -3.90
N GLY A 126 -15.47 -8.35 -3.56
CA GLY A 126 -14.27 -7.61 -3.19
C GLY A 126 -13.73 -6.72 -4.33
N THR A 127 -12.81 -5.84 -3.95
CA THR A 127 -12.15 -4.93 -4.89
C THR A 127 -10.66 -5.24 -4.88
N PRO A 128 -10.03 -5.44 -6.05
CA PRO A 128 -8.60 -5.68 -6.10
C PRO A 128 -7.82 -4.41 -5.72
N GLU A 129 -6.89 -4.56 -4.82
CA GLU A 129 -6.03 -3.48 -4.33
C GLU A 129 -4.56 -3.81 -4.58
N MET A 130 -3.81 -2.79 -4.95
CA MET A 130 -2.38 -2.93 -5.14
C MET A 130 -1.64 -2.80 -3.82
N GLY A 131 -0.79 -3.76 -3.51
CA GLY A 131 0.04 -3.77 -2.31
C GLY A 131 1.03 -2.60 -2.25
N PRO A 132 1.62 -2.34 -1.08
CA PRO A 132 2.64 -1.32 -0.90
C PRO A 132 3.89 -1.62 -1.75
N ASN A 133 4.64 -0.57 -2.07
CA ASN A 133 5.93 -0.72 -2.73
C ASN A 133 7.01 -1.07 -1.71
N SER A 134 6.99 -2.30 -1.21
CA SER A 134 7.98 -2.77 -0.25
C SER A 134 8.59 -4.10 -0.68
N SER A 135 9.90 -4.18 -0.64
CA SER A 135 10.64 -5.44 -0.71
C SER A 135 10.66 -6.12 0.67
N GLY A 136 11.09 -7.39 0.72
CA GLY A 136 11.31 -8.07 1.99
C GLY A 136 12.35 -7.38 2.89
N LEU A 137 13.22 -6.54 2.32
CA LEU A 137 14.19 -5.68 3.01
C LEU A 137 13.61 -4.29 3.36
N GLY A 138 12.39 -3.97 2.93
CA GLY A 138 11.72 -2.69 3.19
C GLY A 138 11.27 -2.48 4.63
N GLN A 139 11.35 -3.50 5.49
CA GLN A 139 11.05 -3.37 6.91
C GLN A 139 12.24 -2.77 7.65
N VAL A 140 12.29 -1.44 7.70
CA VAL A 140 13.47 -0.70 8.18
C VAL A 140 13.42 -0.47 9.68
N PHE A 141 12.23 -0.40 10.25
CA PHE A 141 12.04 -0.05 11.66
C PHE A 141 10.86 -0.77 12.29
N TRP A 142 11.06 -1.29 13.50
CA TRP A 142 10.05 -1.96 14.30
C TRP A 142 9.91 -1.22 15.62
N TYR A 143 8.70 -1.02 16.07
CA TYR A 143 8.40 -0.40 17.36
C TYR A 143 7.18 -1.05 18.01
N THR A 144 7.07 -0.90 19.31
CA THR A 144 5.92 -1.35 20.09
C THR A 144 5.21 -0.17 20.71
N ILE A 145 3.90 -0.26 20.83
CA ILE A 145 3.10 0.69 21.61
C ILE A 145 2.66 -0.01 22.87
N GLU A 146 3.07 0.54 23.98
CA GLU A 146 2.81 -0.03 25.30
C GLU A 146 2.14 1.02 26.20
N ARG A 147 1.47 0.55 27.23
CA ARG A 147 0.95 1.41 28.27
C ARG A 147 2.10 1.99 29.08
N ALA A 148 2.05 3.27 29.38
CA ALA A 148 3.10 3.93 30.17
C ALA A 148 3.15 3.44 31.62
N ASP A 149 2.04 2.92 32.16
CA ASP A 149 1.93 2.39 33.51
C ASP A 149 1.01 1.16 33.52
N GLU A 150 1.42 0.10 34.21
CA GLU A 150 0.60 -1.10 34.41
C GLU A 150 -0.72 -0.79 35.14
N ALA A 151 -0.77 0.24 35.97
CA ALA A 151 -2.00 0.71 36.61
C ALA A 151 -3.08 1.13 35.59
N LEU A 152 -2.68 1.51 34.37
CA LEU A 152 -3.58 1.85 33.27
C LEU A 152 -4.13 0.61 32.53
N ALA A 153 -3.67 -0.59 32.85
CA ALA A 153 -4.08 -1.83 32.17
C ALA A 153 -5.59 -2.09 32.23
N ASN A 154 -6.25 -1.60 33.28
CA ASN A 154 -7.70 -1.71 33.44
C ASN A 154 -8.50 -0.63 32.68
N SER A 155 -7.86 0.47 32.29
CA SER A 155 -8.50 1.61 31.64
C SER A 155 -8.19 1.70 30.12
N ILE A 156 -7.05 1.17 29.68
CA ILE A 156 -6.61 1.17 28.28
C ILE A 156 -6.49 -0.28 27.81
N THR A 157 -7.34 -0.65 26.90
CA THR A 157 -7.35 -2.01 26.31
C THR A 157 -6.38 -2.12 25.14
N ASP A 158 -6.08 -3.34 24.70
CA ASP A 158 -5.29 -3.56 23.49
C ASP A 158 -5.98 -3.03 22.23
N MET A 159 -7.32 -3.00 22.23
CA MET A 159 -8.14 -2.36 21.20
C MET A 159 -7.92 -0.83 21.17
N ASP A 160 -7.75 -0.19 22.32
CA ASP A 160 -7.47 1.24 22.38
C ASP A 160 -6.07 1.55 21.86
N LEU A 161 -5.07 0.74 22.21
CA LEU A 161 -3.71 0.86 21.66
C LEU A 161 -3.70 0.69 20.15
N ARG A 162 -4.42 -0.32 19.65
CA ARG A 162 -4.56 -0.53 18.21
C ARG A 162 -5.24 0.67 17.52
N THR A 163 -6.26 1.23 18.14
CA THR A 163 -6.96 2.42 17.62
C THR A 163 -6.01 3.63 17.54
N VAL A 164 -5.20 3.85 18.59
CA VAL A 164 -4.19 4.93 18.58
C VAL A 164 -3.15 4.71 17.51
N GLN A 165 -2.69 3.47 17.34
CA GLN A 165 -1.76 3.11 16.28
C GLN A 165 -2.32 3.45 14.90
N ASP A 166 -3.50 2.95 14.57
CA ASP A 166 -4.04 3.04 13.21
C ASP A 166 -4.52 4.45 12.84
N TRP A 167 -5.09 5.19 13.81
CA TRP A 167 -5.69 6.50 13.56
C TRP A 167 -4.80 7.71 13.89
N SER A 168 -3.73 7.51 14.63
CA SER A 168 -2.85 8.61 15.03
C SER A 168 -1.40 8.36 14.62
N VAL A 169 -0.78 7.31 15.17
CA VAL A 169 0.66 7.07 14.99
C VAL A 169 0.98 6.72 13.54
N ARG A 170 0.23 5.80 12.94
CA ARG A 170 0.40 5.40 11.54
C ARG A 170 0.33 6.61 10.60
N LEU A 171 -0.68 7.48 10.78
CA LEU A 171 -0.87 8.64 9.93
C LEU A 171 0.30 9.62 10.03
N ILE A 172 0.82 9.84 11.23
CA ILE A 172 1.98 10.73 11.47
C ILE A 172 3.24 10.11 10.84
N LEU A 173 3.51 8.84 11.07
CA LEU A 173 4.71 8.18 10.57
C LEU A 173 4.74 8.11 9.04
N ARG A 174 3.60 7.93 8.39
CA ARG A 174 3.50 7.97 6.92
C ARG A 174 3.83 9.32 6.29
N THR A 175 3.87 10.39 7.07
CA THR A 175 4.31 11.70 6.58
C THR A 175 5.84 11.86 6.55
N ALA A 176 6.58 10.93 7.17
CA ALA A 176 8.04 10.98 7.17
C ALA A 176 8.59 10.65 5.77
N PRO A 177 9.60 11.40 5.27
CA PRO A 177 10.18 11.14 3.97
C PRO A 177 10.79 9.74 3.89
N GLY A 178 10.45 8.99 2.84
CA GLY A 178 10.96 7.63 2.61
C GLY A 178 10.15 6.52 3.28
N VAL A 179 9.08 6.84 4.00
CA VAL A 179 8.13 5.84 4.53
C VAL A 179 7.02 5.61 3.52
N ASP A 180 6.94 4.40 3.00
CA ASP A 180 5.88 3.99 2.06
C ASP A 180 4.60 3.61 2.82
N ASP A 181 4.71 2.71 3.80
CA ASP A 181 3.59 2.33 4.67
C ASP A 181 4.05 1.97 6.08
N VAL A 182 3.10 1.91 7.00
CA VAL A 182 3.27 1.49 8.39
C VAL A 182 2.28 0.38 8.68
N LEU A 183 2.79 -0.83 8.86
CA LEU A 183 1.97 -2.01 9.12
C LEU A 183 1.74 -2.18 10.62
N SER A 184 0.50 -2.45 10.98
CA SER A 184 0.10 -2.69 12.38
C SER A 184 -0.11 -4.18 12.62
N TRP A 185 0.57 -4.73 13.63
CA TRP A 185 0.47 -6.12 14.03
C TRP A 185 -0.03 -6.22 15.47
N GLY A 186 -0.95 -7.14 15.72
CA GLY A 186 -1.52 -7.35 17.07
C GLY A 186 -2.61 -6.35 17.45
N GLY A 187 -3.22 -6.60 18.59
CA GLY A 187 -4.39 -5.86 19.06
C GLY A 187 -5.66 -6.18 18.26
N GLN A 188 -6.81 -5.91 18.83
CA GLN A 188 -8.10 -6.06 18.16
C GLN A 188 -8.49 -4.72 17.52
N GLU A 189 -8.92 -4.79 16.26
CA GLU A 189 -9.49 -3.64 15.57
C GLU A 189 -10.87 -3.32 16.13
N ARG A 190 -11.13 -2.04 16.41
CA ARG A 190 -12.43 -1.60 16.93
C ARG A 190 -13.47 -1.66 15.81
N GLN A 191 -14.50 -2.47 16.06
CA GLN A 191 -15.62 -2.65 15.15
C GLN A 191 -16.94 -2.30 15.83
N PHE A 192 -17.85 -1.67 15.10
CA PHE A 192 -19.23 -1.47 15.50
C PHE A 192 -20.10 -2.54 14.85
N GLN A 193 -20.45 -3.58 15.60
CA GLN A 193 -21.23 -4.70 15.09
C GLN A 193 -22.71 -4.51 15.40
N VAL A 194 -23.55 -4.59 14.36
CA VAL A 194 -25.00 -4.64 14.50
C VAL A 194 -25.44 -6.10 14.50
N VAL A 195 -25.70 -6.64 15.68
CA VAL A 195 -26.13 -8.04 15.83
C VAL A 195 -27.66 -8.08 15.77
N ILE A 196 -28.18 -8.70 14.71
CA ILE A 196 -29.61 -8.81 14.47
C ILE A 196 -30.12 -10.16 14.99
N ASP A 197 -31.18 -10.15 15.81
CA ASP A 197 -31.86 -11.33 16.29
C ASP A 197 -32.91 -11.81 15.25
N PRO A 198 -32.73 -13.00 14.62
CA PRO A 198 -33.68 -13.50 13.61
C PRO A 198 -35.10 -13.68 14.12
N LEU A 199 -35.28 -14.06 15.40
CA LEU A 199 -36.61 -14.24 15.97
C LEU A 199 -37.37 -12.93 16.12
N ARG A 200 -36.65 -11.85 16.39
CA ARG A 200 -37.24 -10.51 16.43
C ARG A 200 -37.60 -10.02 15.03
N LEU A 201 -36.79 -10.31 14.01
CA LEU A 201 -37.15 -9.98 12.62
C LEU A 201 -38.49 -10.66 12.23
N ILE A 202 -38.63 -11.94 12.48
CA ILE A 202 -39.87 -12.68 12.20
C ILE A 202 -41.05 -12.09 12.98
N LYS A 203 -40.86 -11.77 14.24
CA LYS A 203 -41.89 -11.17 15.10
C LYS A 203 -42.42 -9.84 14.57
N PHE A 204 -41.51 -9.02 14.01
CA PHE A 204 -41.86 -7.71 13.49
C PHE A 204 -42.14 -7.71 11.98
N GLY A 205 -42.04 -8.87 11.30
CA GLY A 205 -42.25 -8.99 9.87
C GLY A 205 -41.23 -8.27 9.01
N LEU A 206 -39.99 -8.10 9.55
CA LEU A 206 -38.90 -7.40 8.88
C LEU A 206 -37.93 -8.39 8.24
N SER A 207 -37.42 -8.02 7.09
CA SER A 207 -36.30 -8.73 6.42
C SER A 207 -34.94 -8.14 6.82
N TYR A 208 -33.87 -8.90 6.65
CA TYR A 208 -32.49 -8.40 6.80
C TYR A 208 -32.22 -7.19 5.92
N GLN A 209 -32.70 -7.25 4.69
CA GLN A 209 -32.48 -6.20 3.68
C GLN A 209 -33.11 -4.86 4.10
N GLU A 210 -34.29 -4.89 4.71
CA GLU A 210 -34.94 -3.68 5.24
C GLU A 210 -34.15 -3.06 6.37
N VAL A 211 -33.60 -3.87 7.27
CA VAL A 211 -32.75 -3.36 8.37
C VAL A 211 -31.46 -2.74 7.84
N ILE A 212 -30.77 -3.43 6.90
CA ILE A 212 -29.59 -2.91 6.24
C ILE A 212 -29.89 -1.58 5.54
N GLY A 213 -30.96 -1.52 4.75
CA GLY A 213 -31.37 -0.31 4.05
C GLY A 213 -31.67 0.87 4.97
N VAL A 214 -32.31 0.61 6.13
CA VAL A 214 -32.54 1.64 7.15
C VAL A 214 -31.23 2.14 7.77
N ILE A 215 -30.29 1.24 8.08
CA ILE A 215 -28.98 1.63 8.64
C ILE A 215 -28.21 2.46 7.62
N GLU A 216 -28.14 2.03 6.37
CA GLU A 216 -27.46 2.77 5.30
C GLU A 216 -28.09 4.14 5.06
N ALA A 217 -29.42 4.21 5.01
CA ALA A 217 -30.15 5.46 4.80
C ALA A 217 -29.93 6.46 5.96
N ASN A 218 -29.84 5.97 7.19
CA ASN A 218 -29.61 6.80 8.37
C ASN A 218 -28.13 7.12 8.65
N ASN A 219 -27.21 6.42 8.01
CA ASN A 219 -25.76 6.64 8.15
C ASN A 219 -25.18 7.50 7.02
N ARG A 220 -26.00 8.22 6.29
CA ARG A 220 -25.57 9.15 5.24
C ARG A 220 -25.54 10.57 5.77
N GLN A 221 -24.41 11.24 5.58
CA GLN A 221 -24.34 12.68 5.72
C GLN A 221 -24.94 13.31 4.47
N VAL A 222 -26.07 14.00 4.62
CA VAL A 222 -26.70 14.72 3.52
C VAL A 222 -26.27 16.17 3.59
N GLY A 223 -25.51 16.62 2.58
CA GLY A 223 -25.26 18.03 2.34
C GLY A 223 -26.55 18.68 1.88
N GLY A 224 -27.06 19.66 2.63
CA GLY A 224 -28.21 20.48 2.21
C GLY A 224 -27.78 21.60 1.27
N GLN A 225 -28.76 22.20 0.58
CA GLN A 225 -28.57 23.41 -0.22
C GLN A 225 -28.31 24.63 0.67
N TYR A 226 -27.75 25.66 0.06
CA TYR A 226 -27.67 26.96 0.68
C TYR A 226 -29.08 27.59 0.71
N VAL A 227 -29.43 28.21 1.82
CA VAL A 227 -30.64 29.03 1.94
C VAL A 227 -30.18 30.47 2.07
N ASP A 228 -30.58 31.29 1.11
CA ASP A 228 -30.31 32.72 1.08
C ASP A 228 -31.38 33.45 1.92
N LEU A 229 -30.95 34.06 3.01
CA LEU A 229 -31.78 34.91 3.86
C LEU A 229 -31.27 36.36 3.78
N GLY A 230 -31.68 37.05 2.73
CA GLY A 230 -31.21 38.42 2.46
C GLY A 230 -29.75 38.47 2.04
N PRO A 231 -28.87 39.26 2.72
CA PRO A 231 -27.47 39.34 2.38
C PRO A 231 -26.62 38.16 2.92
N GLU A 232 -27.21 37.24 3.68
CA GLU A 232 -26.54 36.13 4.33
C GLU A 232 -26.93 34.80 3.72
N GLN A 233 -25.96 33.90 3.56
CA GLN A 233 -26.11 32.56 3.00
C GLN A 233 -25.91 31.54 4.11
N TYR A 234 -26.90 30.68 4.35
CA TYR A 234 -26.88 29.65 5.36
C TYR A 234 -26.72 28.27 4.73
N LEU A 235 -25.72 27.52 5.19
CA LEU A 235 -25.52 26.13 4.79
C LEU A 235 -26.43 25.22 5.63
N VAL A 236 -27.37 24.54 4.99
CA VAL A 236 -28.19 23.52 5.63
C VAL A 236 -27.41 22.19 5.64
N ARG A 237 -27.20 21.63 6.82
CA ARG A 237 -26.44 20.42 7.01
C ARG A 237 -27.24 19.41 7.84
N GLY A 238 -27.55 18.26 7.26
CA GLY A 238 -28.08 17.12 8.01
C GLY A 238 -26.96 16.50 8.86
N LEU A 239 -27.07 16.64 10.19
CA LEU A 239 -26.16 15.95 11.12
C LEU A 239 -26.77 14.61 11.46
N ASN A 240 -26.06 13.55 11.16
CA ASN A 240 -26.33 12.22 11.69
C ASN A 240 -25.85 12.19 13.16
N ARG A 241 -26.72 11.77 14.09
CA ARG A 241 -26.40 11.63 15.50
C ARG A 241 -26.28 10.15 15.85
#